data_6dbe3feac1f8a1009728c9381426bcb6
#
_entry.id   6dbe3feac1f8a1009728c9381426bcb6
#
_cell.length_a   1.000
_cell.length_b   1.000
_cell.length_c   1.000
_cell.angle_alpha   90.00
_cell.angle_beta   90.00
_cell.angle_gamma   90.00
#
_symmetry.space_group_name_H-M   'P 1'
#
loop_
_entity.id
_entity.type
_entity.pdbx_description
1 polymer ?
#
loop_
_entity_poly.entity_id
_entity_poly.type
_entity_poly.pdbx_seq_one_letter_code
_entity_poly.pdbx_strand_id
1 'polypeptide(L)'
;IDSSEESIYLARQLNVALNRDINKLKRVIFYSNKLLEPNLKDIKLQYPRVEIIEDKNGVLLNVLQRNSSLDFNIENPIFVIDPYGRAVMYFLPDTDPKLILKDLKVLI
;
A
#
# COMPACT_ATOMS: atom_id res chain seq x y z
N ILE A 1 -13.43 -11.11 1.81
CA ILE A 1 -12.13 -10.40 1.94
C ILE A 1 -12.42 -8.91 1.97
N ASP A 2 -11.94 -8.20 2.98
CA ASP A 2 -12.09 -6.77 3.02
C ASP A 2 -11.09 -6.07 2.07
N SER A 3 -11.31 -4.81 1.77
CA SER A 3 -10.51 -4.07 0.81
C SER A 3 -9.05 -3.88 1.25
N SER A 4 -8.78 -3.88 2.57
CA SER A 4 -7.40 -3.78 3.07
C SER A 4 -6.61 -5.04 2.77
N GLU A 5 -7.21 -6.23 2.94
CA GLU A 5 -6.56 -7.49 2.57
C GLU A 5 -6.33 -7.59 1.07
N GLU A 6 -7.29 -7.13 0.25
CA GLU A 6 -7.13 -7.07 -1.20
C GLU A 6 -5.95 -6.19 -1.58
N SER A 7 -5.80 -5.02 -0.96
CA SER A 7 -4.70 -4.10 -1.23
C SER A 7 -3.35 -4.71 -0.88
N ILE A 8 -3.25 -5.37 0.28
CA ILE A 8 -2.01 -6.03 0.72
C ILE A 8 -1.63 -7.15 -0.24
N TYR A 9 -2.60 -7.96 -0.63
CA TYR A 9 -2.39 -9.06 -1.57
C TYR A 9 -1.94 -8.54 -2.93
N LEU A 10 -2.62 -7.52 -3.47
CA LEU A 10 -2.27 -6.92 -4.75
C LEU A 10 -0.86 -6.33 -4.73
N ALA A 11 -0.49 -5.61 -3.67
CA ALA A 11 0.85 -5.06 -3.53
C ALA A 11 1.92 -6.15 -3.58
N ARG A 12 1.68 -7.31 -2.95
CA ARG A 12 2.59 -8.44 -3.04
C ARG A 12 2.68 -8.99 -4.46
N GLN A 13 1.55 -9.15 -5.14
CA GLN A 13 1.52 -9.64 -6.52
C GLN A 13 2.32 -8.74 -7.45
N LEU A 14 2.17 -7.42 -7.32
CA LEU A 14 2.91 -6.46 -8.11
C LEU A 14 4.40 -6.52 -7.84
N ASN A 15 4.79 -6.63 -6.58
CA ASN A 15 6.20 -6.72 -6.19
C ASN A 15 6.85 -7.98 -6.76
N VAL A 16 6.19 -9.13 -6.65
CA VAL A 16 6.69 -10.40 -7.20
C VAL A 16 6.79 -10.34 -8.73
N ALA A 17 5.83 -9.70 -9.40
CA ALA A 17 5.80 -9.59 -10.85
C ALA A 17 6.97 -8.77 -11.42
N LEU A 18 7.66 -7.97 -10.59
CA LEU A 18 8.84 -7.22 -11.01
C LEU A 18 10.09 -8.09 -11.23
N ASN A 19 10.05 -9.37 -10.81
CA ASN A 19 11.14 -10.34 -10.99
C ASN A 19 12.48 -9.80 -10.47
N ARG A 20 13.44 -9.57 -11.36
CA ARG A 20 14.78 -9.05 -10.99
C ARG A 20 14.75 -7.65 -10.39
N ASP A 21 13.69 -6.90 -10.57
CA ASP A 21 13.51 -5.57 -9.98
C ASP A 21 12.73 -5.58 -8.67
N ILE A 22 12.50 -6.78 -8.11
CA ILE A 22 11.69 -6.96 -6.90
C ILE A 22 12.21 -6.13 -5.71
N ASN A 23 13.52 -5.95 -5.61
CA ASN A 23 14.15 -5.22 -4.51
C ASN A 23 14.07 -3.69 -4.66
N LYS A 24 13.58 -3.21 -5.78
CA LYS A 24 13.38 -1.77 -6.01
C LYS A 24 12.11 -1.23 -5.37
N LEU A 25 11.22 -2.11 -4.91
CA LEU A 25 10.01 -1.76 -4.20
C LEU A 25 10.04 -2.29 -2.77
N LYS A 26 9.70 -1.42 -1.83
CA LYS A 26 9.39 -1.82 -0.45
C LYS A 26 7.90 -1.71 -0.23
N ARG A 27 7.34 -2.66 0.51
CA ARG A 27 5.93 -2.65 0.88
C ARG A 27 5.81 -2.23 2.32
N VAL A 28 4.96 -1.23 2.57
CA VAL A 28 4.73 -0.69 3.91
C VAL A 28 3.23 -0.59 4.14
N ILE A 29 2.80 -1.01 5.32
CA ILE A 29 1.42 -0.85 5.76
C ILE A 29 1.40 0.21 6.84
N PHE A 30 0.63 1.28 6.61
CA PHE A 30 0.36 2.30 7.63
C PHE A 30 -1.01 2.05 8.23
N TYR A 31 -1.09 2.05 9.55
CA TYR A 31 -2.36 1.89 10.25
C TYR A 31 -2.50 2.96 11.33
N SER A 32 -3.73 3.40 11.58
CA SER A 32 -4.02 4.41 12.61
C SER A 32 -4.90 3.88 13.74
N ASN A 33 -5.45 2.67 13.59
CA ASN A 33 -6.37 2.07 14.55
C ASN A 33 -5.71 0.90 15.29
N LYS A 34 -5.43 1.08 16.57
CA LYS A 34 -4.80 0.06 17.43
C LYS A 34 -5.64 -1.21 17.58
N LEU A 35 -6.93 -1.15 17.35
CA LEU A 35 -7.79 -2.34 17.39
C LEU A 35 -7.44 -3.36 16.32
N LEU A 36 -6.66 -2.97 15.31
CA LEU A 36 -6.20 -3.85 14.24
C LEU A 36 -4.92 -4.61 14.59
N GLU A 37 -4.28 -4.34 15.74
CA GLU A 37 -3.00 -4.97 16.11
C GLU A 37 -3.00 -6.50 16.05
N PRO A 38 -4.05 -7.22 16.54
CA PRO A 38 -4.06 -8.69 16.41
C PRO A 38 -4.02 -9.16 14.96
N ASN A 39 -4.75 -8.48 14.08
CA ASN A 39 -4.76 -8.80 12.65
C ASN A 39 -3.42 -8.46 11.98
N LEU A 40 -2.71 -7.44 12.47
CA LEU A 40 -1.39 -7.06 11.96
C LEU A 40 -0.35 -8.14 12.22
N LYS A 41 -0.44 -8.86 13.34
CA LYS A 41 0.46 -9.99 13.60
C LYS A 41 0.28 -11.10 12.58
N ASP A 42 -0.96 -11.43 12.24
CA ASP A 42 -1.28 -12.43 11.22
C ASP A 42 -0.77 -11.99 9.85
N ILE A 43 -0.95 -10.72 9.51
CA ILE A 43 -0.46 -10.14 8.26
C ILE A 43 1.07 -10.25 8.19
N LYS A 44 1.78 -9.95 9.26
CA LYS A 44 3.23 -10.03 9.30
C LYS A 44 3.73 -11.47 9.12
N LEU A 45 3.01 -12.43 9.67
CA LEU A 45 3.32 -13.85 9.47
C LEU A 45 3.12 -14.28 8.03
N GLN A 46 2.04 -13.83 7.40
CA GLN A 46 1.70 -14.15 6.01
C GLN A 46 2.58 -13.41 5.00
N TYR A 47 2.95 -12.16 5.33
CA TYR A 47 3.76 -11.29 4.46
C TYR A 47 4.97 -10.77 5.22
N PRO A 48 6.01 -11.62 5.42
CA PRO A 48 7.14 -11.25 6.30
C PRO A 48 8.00 -10.09 5.80
N ARG A 49 7.94 -9.76 4.51
CA ARG A 49 8.70 -8.64 3.93
C ARG A 49 8.02 -7.29 4.04
N VAL A 50 6.78 -7.26 4.51
CA VAL A 50 6.04 -6.02 4.70
C VAL A 50 6.51 -5.33 5.98
N GLU A 51 6.78 -4.03 5.92
CA GLU A 51 6.98 -3.20 7.10
C GLU A 51 5.63 -2.68 7.57
N ILE A 52 5.39 -2.67 8.87
CA ILE A 52 4.14 -2.20 9.47
C ILE A 52 4.48 -1.01 10.35
N ILE A 53 3.87 0.14 10.03
CA ILE A 53 4.14 1.40 10.71
C ILE A 53 2.83 2.01 11.20
N GLU A 54 2.80 2.43 12.47
CA GLU A 54 1.66 3.15 13.02
C GLU A 54 1.66 4.60 12.52
N ASP A 55 0.55 5.01 11.93
CA ASP A 55 0.30 6.41 11.57
C ASP A 55 -0.39 7.09 12.76
N LYS A 56 0.41 7.58 13.71
CA LYS A 56 -0.12 8.19 14.94
C LYS A 56 -1.02 9.37 14.60
N ASN A 57 -2.21 9.38 15.20
CA ASN A 57 -3.21 10.44 15.00
C ASN A 57 -3.65 10.61 13.54
N GLY A 58 -3.36 9.65 12.67
CA GLY A 58 -3.76 9.70 11.27
C GLY A 58 -3.14 10.86 10.47
N VAL A 59 -1.95 11.30 10.84
CA VAL A 59 -1.30 12.47 10.21
C VAL A 59 -1.05 12.23 8.73
N LEU A 60 -0.49 11.07 8.38
CA LEU A 60 -0.21 10.73 6.98
C LEU A 60 -1.50 10.63 6.18
N LEU A 61 -2.50 9.93 6.72
CA LEU A 61 -3.80 9.78 6.07
C LEU A 61 -4.45 11.14 5.80
N ASN A 62 -4.41 12.05 6.78
CA ASN A 62 -4.98 13.39 6.62
C ASN A 62 -4.29 14.17 5.49
N VAL A 63 -2.98 14.08 5.39
CA VAL A 63 -2.23 14.74 4.31
C VAL A 63 -2.63 14.20 2.95
N LEU A 64 -2.70 12.87 2.82
CA LEU A 64 -3.07 12.23 1.56
C LEU A 64 -4.53 12.49 1.19
N GLN A 65 -5.42 12.58 2.19
CA GLN A 65 -6.86 12.75 1.99
C GLN A 65 -7.25 14.15 1.51
N ARG A 66 -6.44 15.18 1.76
CA ARG A 66 -6.78 16.60 1.53
C ARG A 66 -7.29 16.92 0.13
N ASN A 67 -6.71 16.29 -0.89
CA ASN A 67 -7.01 16.62 -2.28
C ASN A 67 -7.81 15.51 -2.98
N SER A 68 -8.46 14.65 -2.21
CA SER A 68 -9.24 13.56 -2.76
C SER A 68 -10.67 13.58 -2.25
N SER A 69 -11.60 13.22 -3.11
CA SER A 69 -13.02 13.02 -2.74
C SER A 69 -13.28 11.58 -2.25
N LEU A 70 -12.32 10.66 -2.41
CA LEU A 70 -12.45 9.29 -1.95
C LEU A 70 -12.17 9.20 -0.45
N ASP A 71 -12.90 8.33 0.25
CA ASP A 71 -12.59 8.03 1.64
C ASP A 71 -11.55 6.90 1.71
N PHE A 72 -10.30 7.26 2.00
CA PHE A 72 -9.20 6.29 2.00
C PHE A 72 -9.29 5.25 3.12
N ASN A 73 -10.04 5.52 4.19
CA ASN A 73 -10.31 4.51 5.22
C ASN A 73 -11.21 3.38 4.70
N ILE A 74 -12.09 3.68 3.76
CA ILE A 74 -13.00 2.70 3.17
C ILE A 74 -12.36 2.04 1.95
N GLU A 75 -11.75 2.83 1.07
CA GLU A 75 -11.25 2.38 -0.22
C GLU A 75 -9.90 1.65 -0.13
N ASN A 76 -9.12 1.92 0.90
CA ASN A 76 -7.81 1.31 1.14
C ASN A 76 -6.89 1.35 -0.10
N PRO A 77 -6.62 2.53 -0.66
CA PRO A 77 -5.79 2.63 -1.84
C PRO A 77 -4.34 2.25 -1.56
N ILE A 78 -3.63 1.89 -2.61
CA ILE A 78 -2.19 1.67 -2.57
C ILE A 78 -1.53 2.92 -3.12
N PHE A 79 -0.61 3.51 -2.35
CA PHE A 79 0.16 4.68 -2.75
C PHE A 79 1.54 4.27 -3.21
N VAL A 80 2.01 4.89 -4.28
CA VAL A 80 3.41 4.77 -4.70
C VAL A 80 4.15 6.02 -4.21
N ILE A 81 5.12 5.80 -3.35
CA ILE A 81 5.93 6.87 -2.74
C ILE A 81 7.33 6.80 -3.35
N ASP A 82 7.83 7.93 -3.84
CA ASP A 82 9.17 8.00 -4.40
C ASP A 82 10.26 8.03 -3.31
N PRO A 83 11.55 7.90 -3.67
CA PRO A 83 12.61 7.90 -2.66
C PRO A 83 12.73 9.21 -1.86
N TYR A 84 12.11 10.27 -2.32
CA TYR A 84 12.10 11.57 -1.62
C TYR A 84 10.90 11.73 -0.70
N GLY A 85 10.05 10.69 -0.57
CA GLY A 85 8.89 10.70 0.30
C GLY A 85 7.65 11.33 -0.32
N ARG A 86 7.61 11.52 -1.64
CA ARG A 86 6.45 12.10 -2.32
C ARG A 86 5.52 11.01 -2.84
N ALA A 87 4.22 11.19 -2.64
CA ALA A 87 3.22 10.32 -3.24
C ALA A 87 3.05 10.73 -4.72
N VAL A 88 3.51 9.87 -5.63
CA VAL A 88 3.51 10.16 -7.06
C VAL A 88 2.29 9.62 -7.78
N MET A 89 1.66 8.59 -7.23
CA MET A 89 0.40 8.03 -7.74
C MET A 89 -0.27 7.17 -6.69
N TYR A 90 -1.55 6.88 -6.90
CA TYR A 90 -2.24 5.85 -6.12
C TYR A 90 -3.22 5.10 -7.01
N PHE A 91 -3.64 3.92 -6.57
CA PHE A 91 -4.65 3.12 -7.24
C PHE A 91 -5.45 2.31 -6.22
N LEU A 92 -6.68 1.96 -6.62
CA LEU A 92 -7.57 1.16 -5.79
C LEU A 92 -7.30 -0.33 -5.98
N PRO A 93 -7.64 -1.19 -5.00
CA PRO A 93 -7.33 -2.62 -5.07
C PRO A 93 -8.03 -3.38 -6.20
N ASP A 94 -9.08 -2.82 -6.79
CA ASP A 94 -9.79 -3.40 -7.93
C ASP A 94 -9.23 -2.99 -9.30
N THR A 95 -8.16 -2.20 -9.33
CA THR A 95 -7.49 -1.79 -10.56
C THR A 95 -6.80 -2.99 -11.23
N ASP A 96 -6.83 -3.03 -12.57
CA ASP A 96 -6.16 -4.09 -13.32
C ASP A 96 -4.65 -4.10 -13.02
N PRO A 97 -4.11 -5.20 -12.48
CA PRO A 97 -2.69 -5.29 -12.13
C PRO A 97 -1.74 -5.05 -13.31
N LYS A 98 -2.14 -5.39 -14.52
CA LYS A 98 -1.31 -5.18 -15.72
C LYS A 98 -1.07 -3.71 -16.00
N LEU A 99 -2.08 -2.86 -15.80
CA LEU A 99 -1.95 -1.42 -15.99
C LEU A 99 -1.03 -0.81 -14.93
N ILE A 100 -1.18 -1.25 -13.69
CA ILE A 100 -0.35 -0.79 -12.58
C ILE A 100 1.11 -1.17 -12.81
N LEU A 101 1.36 -2.42 -13.19
CA LEU A 101 2.71 -2.93 -13.43
C LEU A 101 3.41 -2.16 -14.53
N LYS A 102 2.68 -1.80 -15.59
CA LYS A 102 3.20 -0.99 -16.69
C LYS A 102 3.69 0.36 -16.19
N ASP A 103 2.90 1.04 -15.35
CA ASP A 103 3.25 2.33 -14.79
C ASP A 103 4.43 2.24 -13.81
N LEU A 104 4.46 1.19 -12.97
CA LEU A 104 5.57 0.97 -12.05
C LEU A 104 6.90 0.77 -12.77
N LYS A 105 6.90 0.03 -13.88
CA LYS A 105 8.12 -0.21 -14.66
C LYS A 105 8.70 1.06 -15.27
N VAL A 106 7.88 2.05 -15.54
CA VAL A 106 8.35 3.36 -16.00
C VAL A 106 9.04 4.13 -14.86
N LEU A 107 8.53 3.99 -13.61
CA LEU A 107 9.06 4.71 -12.44
C LEU A 107 10.36 4.12 -11.91
N ILE A 108 10.55 2.83 -12.05
CA ILE A 108 11.77 2.16 -11.64
C ILE A 108 12.68 1.94 -12.85
#